data_e6824e2f3eaa02a8db9878d808fdf369
#
_entry.id   e6824e2f3eaa02a8db9878d808fdf369
#
_cell.length_a   1.000
_cell.length_b   1.000
_cell.length_c   1.000
_cell.angle_alpha   90.00
_cell.angle_beta   90.00
_cell.angle_gamma   90.00
#
_symmetry.space_group_name_H-M   'P 1'
#
loop_
_entity.id
_entity.type
_entity.pdbx_description
1 polymer ?
#
loop_
_entity_poly.entity_id
_entity_poly.type
_entity_poly.pdbx_seq_one_letter_code
_entity_poly.pdbx_strand_id
1 'polypeptide(L)'
;MHYELHGRMEPDAPTLVLSSGLGGAAAFWTPQLPALTQDYRVLVYDQLGTNRSPANLPAGYSIESMAVELLELLDTLGIRRCHFIGHALGGLVGLQIALLRPQLLQSLVPINAWSSPNPHSARCFAVRLKLLHDSGPAAYVQAQSLFLYPAELEGFCADAARQ
;
A
#
# COMPACT_ATOMS: atom_id res chain seq x y z
N MET A 1 4.86 -5.50 -12.50
CA MET A 1 3.87 -5.04 -11.49
C MET A 1 2.59 -4.64 -12.20
N HIS A 2 1.42 -5.16 -11.77
CA HIS A 2 0.11 -4.78 -12.32
C HIS A 2 -0.28 -3.38 -11.82
N TYR A 3 -0.80 -2.54 -12.71
CA TYR A 3 -1.26 -1.20 -12.39
C TYR A 3 -2.48 -0.81 -13.22
N GLU A 4 -3.18 0.20 -12.78
CA GLU A 4 -4.31 0.82 -13.46
C GLU A 4 -4.18 2.34 -13.41
N LEU A 5 -4.59 2.99 -14.49
CA LEU A 5 -4.71 4.44 -14.57
C LEU A 5 -6.18 4.80 -14.70
N HIS A 6 -6.64 5.72 -13.86
CA HIS A 6 -8.02 6.18 -13.81
C HIS A 6 -8.09 7.71 -13.90
N GLY A 7 -9.25 8.22 -14.30
CA GLY A 7 -9.54 9.66 -14.30
C GLY A 7 -8.95 10.40 -15.49
N ARG A 8 -8.33 11.53 -15.22
CA ARG A 8 -7.86 12.46 -16.25
C ARG A 8 -6.63 11.91 -16.97
N MET A 9 -6.66 11.90 -18.30
CA MET A 9 -5.58 11.35 -19.14
C MET A 9 -4.89 12.43 -20.00
N GLU A 10 -5.28 13.68 -19.88
CA GLU A 10 -4.67 14.79 -20.59
C GLU A 10 -3.18 14.93 -20.18
N PRO A 11 -2.31 15.38 -21.08
CA PRO A 11 -0.86 15.43 -20.84
C PRO A 11 -0.46 16.28 -19.60
N ASP A 12 -1.24 17.30 -19.29
CA ASP A 12 -1.03 18.25 -18.18
C ASP A 12 -1.77 17.86 -16.90
N ALA A 13 -2.55 16.77 -16.92
CA ALA A 13 -3.28 16.31 -15.73
C ALA A 13 -2.31 15.97 -14.59
N PRO A 14 -2.55 16.49 -13.36
CA PRO A 14 -1.73 16.14 -12.22
C PRO A 14 -1.86 14.65 -11.91
N THR A 15 -0.73 13.99 -11.68
CA THR A 15 -0.72 12.56 -11.35
C THR A 15 -0.77 12.35 -9.85
N LEU A 16 -1.66 11.46 -9.41
CA LEU A 16 -1.77 10.99 -8.03
C LEU A 16 -1.49 9.50 -7.97
N VAL A 17 -0.51 9.11 -7.18
CA VAL A 17 -0.16 7.70 -6.92
C VAL A 17 -0.78 7.27 -5.59
N LEU A 18 -1.50 6.14 -5.59
CA LEU A 18 -2.11 5.56 -4.40
C LEU A 18 -1.44 4.22 -4.07
N SER A 19 -0.87 4.12 -2.89
CA SER A 19 -0.16 2.93 -2.41
C SER A 19 -0.87 2.34 -1.19
N SER A 20 -1.27 1.07 -1.29
CA SER A 20 -2.01 0.35 -0.24
C SER A 20 -1.10 -0.23 0.85
N GLY A 21 -1.71 -0.68 1.95
CA GLY A 21 -1.03 -1.31 3.08
C GLY A 21 -0.53 -2.73 2.77
N LEU A 22 0.00 -3.39 3.79
CA LEU A 22 0.55 -4.75 3.70
C LEU A 22 -0.55 -5.73 3.24
N GLY A 23 -0.25 -6.47 2.16
CA GLY A 23 -1.18 -7.40 1.54
C GLY A 23 -2.32 -6.74 0.77
N GLY A 24 -2.37 -5.41 0.74
CA GLY A 24 -3.36 -4.65 0.00
C GLY A 24 -3.06 -4.59 -1.49
N ALA A 25 -4.11 -4.37 -2.27
CA ALA A 25 -4.08 -4.25 -3.72
C ALA A 25 -4.70 -2.92 -4.17
N ALA A 26 -4.68 -2.65 -5.47
CA ALA A 26 -5.32 -1.49 -6.07
C ALA A 26 -6.79 -1.33 -5.65
N ALA A 27 -7.51 -2.45 -5.49
CA ALA A 27 -8.90 -2.47 -5.08
C ALA A 27 -9.18 -1.82 -3.72
N PHE A 28 -8.18 -1.72 -2.84
CA PHE A 28 -8.31 -0.98 -1.57
C PHE A 28 -8.78 0.47 -1.78
N TRP A 29 -8.39 1.08 -2.90
CA TRP A 29 -8.68 2.47 -3.21
C TRP A 29 -9.97 2.69 -3.99
N THR A 30 -10.71 1.61 -4.32
CA THR A 30 -11.97 1.70 -5.10
C THR A 30 -12.96 2.74 -4.54
N PRO A 31 -13.19 2.83 -3.20
CA PRO A 31 -14.14 3.81 -2.67
C PRO A 31 -13.73 5.28 -2.86
N GLN A 32 -12.42 5.55 -2.98
CA GLN A 32 -11.88 6.90 -3.12
C GLN A 32 -11.76 7.35 -4.59
N LEU A 33 -11.69 6.40 -5.54
CA LEU A 33 -11.50 6.70 -6.96
C LEU A 33 -12.52 7.69 -7.53
N PRO A 34 -13.85 7.57 -7.25
CA PRO A 34 -14.83 8.48 -7.85
C PRO A 34 -14.61 9.96 -7.53
N ALA A 35 -14.04 10.26 -6.35
CA ALA A 35 -13.72 11.62 -5.96
C ALA A 35 -12.39 12.09 -6.57
N LEU A 36 -11.36 11.23 -6.51
CA LEU A 36 -10.00 11.60 -6.92
C LEU A 36 -9.84 11.70 -8.44
N THR A 37 -10.57 10.89 -9.20
CA THR A 37 -10.49 10.87 -10.67
C THR A 37 -11.11 12.08 -11.35
N GLN A 38 -11.82 12.93 -10.62
CA GLN A 38 -12.35 14.18 -11.15
C GLN A 38 -11.24 15.19 -11.47
N ASP A 39 -10.19 15.20 -10.64
CA ASP A 39 -9.13 16.21 -10.72
C ASP A 39 -7.77 15.64 -11.13
N TYR A 40 -7.56 14.33 -10.93
CA TYR A 40 -6.26 13.68 -11.11
C TYR A 40 -6.28 12.56 -12.15
N ARG A 41 -5.13 12.33 -12.74
CA ARG A 41 -4.77 11.03 -13.28
C ARG A 41 -4.30 10.16 -12.10
N VAL A 42 -5.10 9.18 -11.72
CA VAL A 42 -4.85 8.34 -10.54
C VAL A 42 -4.20 7.04 -10.96
N LEU A 43 -3.02 6.76 -10.43
CA LEU A 43 -2.32 5.47 -10.54
C LEU A 43 -2.58 4.65 -9.28
N VAL A 44 -3.13 3.46 -9.46
CA VAL A 44 -3.21 2.41 -8.43
C VAL A 44 -2.45 1.18 -8.92
N TYR A 45 -1.92 0.38 -8.02
CA TYR A 45 -1.13 -0.80 -8.39
C TYR A 45 -1.22 -1.91 -7.34
N ASP A 46 -0.95 -3.12 -7.77
CA ASP A 46 -0.78 -4.28 -6.90
C ASP A 46 0.72 -4.45 -6.64
N GLN A 47 1.14 -4.36 -5.38
CA GLN A 47 2.53 -4.59 -4.98
C GLN A 47 3.01 -5.98 -5.42
N LEU A 48 4.29 -6.14 -5.77
CA LEU A 48 4.83 -7.47 -6.09
C LEU A 48 4.60 -8.46 -4.95
N GLY A 49 4.21 -9.66 -5.30
CA GLY A 49 3.78 -10.72 -4.38
C GLY A 49 2.33 -10.62 -3.94
N THR A 50 1.53 -9.66 -4.44
CA THR A 50 0.12 -9.52 -4.09
C THR A 50 -0.78 -9.58 -5.33
N ASN A 51 -2.00 -10.08 -5.13
CA ASN A 51 -3.10 -10.09 -6.09
C ASN A 51 -2.66 -10.41 -7.54
N ARG A 52 -2.77 -9.44 -8.46
CA ARG A 52 -2.45 -9.57 -9.89
C ARG A 52 -0.96 -9.35 -10.22
N SER A 53 -0.12 -9.18 -9.20
CA SER A 53 1.34 -9.06 -9.32
C SER A 53 2.05 -10.25 -8.64
N PRO A 54 1.78 -11.51 -9.05
CA PRO A 54 2.41 -12.66 -8.42
C PRO A 54 3.93 -12.61 -8.60
N ALA A 55 4.67 -12.80 -7.52
CA ALA A 55 6.12 -12.85 -7.55
C ALA A 55 6.66 -13.68 -6.38
N ASN A 56 7.77 -14.36 -6.60
CA ASN A 56 8.59 -14.93 -5.53
C ASN A 56 9.52 -13.84 -5.02
N LEU A 57 9.22 -13.30 -3.85
CA LEU A 57 10.03 -12.23 -3.27
C LEU A 57 11.36 -12.80 -2.75
N PRO A 58 12.49 -12.13 -3.03
CA PRO A 58 13.80 -12.61 -2.57
C PRO A 58 13.93 -12.48 -1.05
N ALA A 59 14.85 -13.27 -0.46
CA ALA A 59 15.24 -13.05 0.92
C ALA A 59 15.79 -11.62 1.09
N GLY A 60 15.35 -10.94 2.15
CA GLY A 60 15.72 -9.54 2.39
C GLY A 60 14.90 -8.50 1.62
N TYR A 61 13.79 -8.90 0.99
CA TYR A 61 12.85 -7.96 0.40
C TYR A 61 12.43 -6.88 1.41
N SER A 62 12.54 -5.63 1.02
CA SER A 62 12.46 -4.49 1.94
C SER A 62 11.54 -3.38 1.39
N ILE A 63 11.25 -2.39 2.23
CA ILE A 63 10.55 -1.16 1.82
C ILE A 63 11.33 -0.43 0.71
N GLU A 64 12.66 -0.46 0.77
CA GLU A 64 13.50 0.11 -0.27
C GLU A 64 13.31 -0.64 -1.61
N SER A 65 13.26 -1.98 -1.59
CA SER A 65 12.96 -2.78 -2.79
C SER A 65 11.62 -2.39 -3.40
N MET A 66 10.58 -2.25 -2.56
CA MET A 66 9.24 -1.82 -2.99
C MET A 66 9.26 -0.41 -3.61
N ALA A 67 10.02 0.51 -3.01
CA ALA A 67 10.14 1.87 -3.52
C ALA A 67 10.87 1.91 -4.88
N VAL A 68 11.94 1.14 -5.04
CA VAL A 68 12.67 1.02 -6.31
C VAL A 68 11.77 0.46 -7.41
N GLU A 69 11.04 -0.62 -7.14
CA GLU A 69 10.09 -1.22 -8.09
C GLU A 69 9.00 -0.23 -8.54
N LEU A 70 8.48 0.55 -7.61
CA LEU A 70 7.50 1.59 -7.95
C LEU A 70 8.13 2.73 -8.75
N LEU A 71 9.35 3.15 -8.42
CA LEU A 71 10.09 4.14 -9.19
C LEU A 71 10.34 3.69 -10.64
N GLU A 72 10.68 2.42 -10.85
CA GLU A 72 10.83 1.82 -12.18
C GLU A 72 9.51 1.83 -12.97
N LEU A 73 8.38 1.54 -12.31
CA LEU A 73 7.07 1.64 -12.92
C LEU A 73 6.76 3.08 -13.33
N LEU A 74 7.00 4.06 -12.44
CA LEU A 74 6.75 5.48 -12.72
C LEU A 74 7.63 5.97 -13.87
N ASP A 75 8.89 5.54 -13.94
CA ASP A 75 9.80 5.86 -15.04
C ASP A 75 9.31 5.26 -16.37
N THR A 76 8.84 4.01 -16.37
CA THR A 76 8.27 3.34 -17.54
C THR A 76 7.03 4.08 -18.07
N LEU A 77 6.22 4.63 -17.16
CA LEU A 77 5.03 5.43 -17.50
C LEU A 77 5.34 6.89 -17.83
N GLY A 78 6.61 7.30 -17.77
CA GLY A 78 7.02 8.68 -18.01
C GLY A 78 6.57 9.68 -16.95
N ILE A 79 6.20 9.23 -15.76
CA ILE A 79 5.73 10.06 -14.66
C ILE A 79 6.93 10.68 -13.96
N ARG A 80 7.15 11.97 -14.16
CA ARG A 80 8.30 12.72 -13.65
C ARG A 80 7.99 13.47 -12.35
N ARG A 81 6.70 13.73 -12.08
CA ARG A 81 6.21 14.40 -10.86
C ARG A 81 4.84 13.86 -10.51
N CYS A 82 4.59 13.64 -9.22
CA CYS A 82 3.31 13.16 -8.75
C CYS A 82 3.00 13.64 -7.34
N HIS A 83 1.73 13.63 -6.98
CA HIS A 83 1.24 13.58 -5.62
C HIS A 83 1.21 12.12 -5.18
N PHE A 84 1.41 11.85 -3.90
CA PHE A 84 1.46 10.49 -3.38
C PHE A 84 0.62 10.37 -2.11
N ILE A 85 -0.29 9.40 -2.07
CA ILE A 85 -1.00 9.00 -0.86
C ILE A 85 -0.67 7.54 -0.58
N GLY A 86 -0.16 7.25 0.61
CA GLY A 86 0.18 5.89 1.01
C GLY A 86 -0.45 5.52 2.35
N HIS A 87 -1.12 4.37 2.40
CA HIS A 87 -1.70 3.83 3.62
C HIS A 87 -0.77 2.77 4.23
N ALA A 88 -0.49 2.87 5.53
CA ALA A 88 0.33 1.93 6.30
C ALA A 88 1.67 1.63 5.59
N LEU A 89 1.91 0.40 5.12
CA LEU A 89 3.12 0.04 4.36
C LEU A 89 3.31 0.94 3.12
N GLY A 90 2.23 1.26 2.40
CA GLY A 90 2.29 2.19 1.27
C GLY A 90 2.77 3.60 1.64
N GLY A 91 2.46 4.04 2.86
CA GLY A 91 3.01 5.29 3.39
C GLY A 91 4.52 5.20 3.65
N LEU A 92 5.02 4.05 4.11
CA LEU A 92 6.47 3.81 4.28
C LEU A 92 7.19 3.78 2.92
N VAL A 93 6.57 3.19 1.89
CA VAL A 93 7.08 3.24 0.51
C VAL A 93 7.18 4.69 0.04
N GLY A 94 6.16 5.52 0.29
CA GLY A 94 6.18 6.95 -0.03
C GLY A 94 7.30 7.72 0.69
N LEU A 95 7.52 7.43 1.97
CA LEU A 95 8.63 8.00 2.73
C LEU A 95 10.00 7.59 2.16
N GLN A 96 10.14 6.32 1.75
CA GLN A 96 11.36 5.84 1.12
C GLN A 96 11.60 6.50 -0.25
N ILE A 97 10.55 6.70 -1.05
CA ILE A 97 10.65 7.46 -2.31
C ILE A 97 11.10 8.90 -2.06
N ALA A 98 10.60 9.54 -0.99
CA ALA A 98 11.03 10.89 -0.61
C ALA A 98 12.53 10.97 -0.28
N LEU A 99 13.13 9.89 0.22
CA LEU A 99 14.58 9.80 0.46
C LEU A 99 15.35 9.53 -0.84
N LEU A 100 14.86 8.63 -1.69
CA LEU A 100 15.56 8.21 -2.91
C LEU A 100 15.43 9.22 -4.05
N ARG A 101 14.25 9.82 -4.22
CA ARG A 101 13.93 10.73 -5.33
C ARG A 101 12.97 11.86 -4.90
N PRO A 102 13.40 12.77 -4.02
CA PRO A 102 12.53 13.81 -3.45
C PRO A 102 11.88 14.72 -4.51
N GLN A 103 12.57 14.98 -5.63
CA GLN A 103 12.07 15.83 -6.71
C GLN A 103 10.87 15.24 -7.48
N LEU A 104 10.60 13.94 -7.34
CA LEU A 104 9.43 13.28 -7.94
C LEU A 104 8.14 13.69 -7.22
N LEU A 105 8.20 13.91 -5.90
CA LEU A 105 7.04 14.14 -5.07
C LEU A 105 6.69 15.64 -5.01
N GLN A 106 5.48 15.98 -5.48
CA GLN A 106 4.88 17.30 -5.28
C GLN A 106 4.26 17.43 -3.89
N SER A 107 3.67 16.33 -3.40
CA SER A 107 3.20 16.18 -2.03
C SER A 107 3.20 14.70 -1.64
N LEU A 108 3.29 14.44 -0.34
CA LEU A 108 3.22 13.11 0.25
C LEU A 108 2.25 13.14 1.43
N VAL A 109 1.24 12.26 1.39
CA VAL A 109 0.27 12.07 2.48
C VAL A 109 0.42 10.63 3.01
N PRO A 110 1.20 10.40 4.06
CA PRO A 110 1.27 9.11 4.73
C PRO A 110 0.10 8.97 5.71
N ILE A 111 -0.73 7.93 5.50
CA ILE A 111 -1.87 7.61 6.36
C ILE A 111 -1.51 6.39 7.20
N ASN A 112 -1.60 6.47 8.53
CA ASN A 112 -1.25 5.39 9.45
C ASN A 112 0.16 4.80 9.21
N ALA A 113 1.11 5.65 8.80
CA ALA A 113 2.50 5.30 8.57
C ALA A 113 3.40 6.01 9.58
N TRP A 114 4.54 5.39 9.91
CA TRP A 114 5.49 5.91 10.87
C TRP A 114 6.93 5.59 10.44
N SER A 115 7.87 6.46 10.77
CA SER A 115 9.29 6.28 10.46
C SER A 115 9.96 5.22 11.35
N SER A 116 9.41 4.97 12.53
CA SER A 116 9.84 3.91 13.44
C SER A 116 8.65 3.39 14.24
N PRO A 117 8.55 2.08 14.50
CA PRO A 117 7.46 1.53 15.29
C PRO A 117 7.59 1.99 16.76
N ASN A 118 6.48 2.42 17.34
CA ASN A 118 6.42 2.58 18.79
C ASN A 118 6.40 1.21 19.49
N PRO A 119 6.63 1.12 20.83
CA PRO A 119 6.69 -0.16 21.54
C PRO A 119 5.42 -1.01 21.42
N HIS A 120 4.23 -0.40 21.33
CA HIS A 120 2.98 -1.11 21.13
C HIS A 120 2.93 -1.75 19.72
N SER A 121 3.20 -0.97 18.68
CA SER A 121 3.23 -1.47 17.29
C SER A 121 4.27 -2.57 17.12
N ALA A 122 5.47 -2.40 17.69
CA ALA A 122 6.50 -3.44 17.63
C ALA A 122 6.03 -4.75 18.27
N ARG A 123 5.34 -4.68 19.42
CA ARG A 123 4.77 -5.86 20.08
C ARG A 123 3.66 -6.51 19.27
N CYS A 124 2.76 -5.72 18.68
CA CYS A 124 1.70 -6.24 17.81
C CYS A 124 2.30 -7.01 16.62
N PHE A 125 3.33 -6.46 15.95
CA PHE A 125 4.00 -7.16 14.84
C PHE A 125 4.73 -8.41 15.31
N ALA A 126 5.39 -8.40 16.46
CA ALA A 126 6.06 -9.58 17.01
C ALA A 126 5.07 -10.72 17.26
N VAL A 127 3.90 -10.42 17.85
CA VAL A 127 2.83 -11.41 18.11
C VAL A 127 2.28 -11.95 16.78
N ARG A 128 2.01 -11.09 15.81
CA ARG A 128 1.48 -11.48 14.49
C ARG A 128 2.47 -12.37 13.74
N LEU A 129 3.77 -12.05 13.74
CA LEU A 129 4.81 -12.87 13.13
C LEU A 129 4.94 -14.22 13.83
N LYS A 130 4.87 -14.24 15.18
CA LYS A 130 4.88 -15.50 15.91
C LYS A 130 3.67 -16.37 15.56
N LEU A 131 2.48 -15.79 15.45
CA LEU A 131 1.27 -16.50 15.04
C LEU A 131 1.40 -17.08 13.63
N LEU A 132 1.92 -16.31 12.68
CA LEU A 132 2.19 -16.77 11.32
C LEU A 132 3.16 -17.96 11.31
N HIS A 133 4.23 -17.88 12.09
CA HIS A 133 5.27 -18.90 12.16
C HIS A 133 4.78 -20.20 12.84
N ASP A 134 4.08 -20.09 13.98
CA ASP A 134 3.72 -21.24 14.82
C ASP A 134 2.39 -21.90 14.37
N SER A 135 1.47 -21.12 13.79
CA SER A 135 0.10 -21.58 13.48
C SER A 135 -0.27 -21.42 11.99
N GLY A 136 0.60 -20.80 11.19
CA GLY A 136 0.45 -20.67 9.75
C GLY A 136 -0.43 -19.51 9.27
N PRO A 137 -0.55 -19.36 7.93
CA PRO A 137 -1.21 -18.21 7.31
C PRO A 137 -2.69 -18.06 7.68
N ALA A 138 -3.42 -19.15 7.82
CA ALA A 138 -4.85 -19.12 8.15
C ALA A 138 -5.10 -18.45 9.51
N ALA A 139 -4.35 -18.85 10.53
CA ALA A 139 -4.44 -18.27 11.87
C ALA A 139 -3.99 -16.81 11.88
N TYR A 140 -2.94 -16.48 11.11
CA TYR A 140 -2.49 -15.09 10.92
C TYR A 140 -3.58 -14.22 10.32
N VAL A 141 -4.23 -14.65 9.24
CA VAL A 141 -5.32 -13.90 8.59
C VAL A 141 -6.51 -13.74 9.51
N GLN A 142 -6.93 -14.80 10.20
CA GLN A 142 -8.04 -14.76 11.13
C GLN A 142 -7.83 -13.75 12.28
N ALA A 143 -6.60 -13.63 12.77
CA ALA A 143 -6.27 -12.72 13.85
C ALA A 143 -6.14 -11.25 13.42
N GLN A 144 -6.15 -10.95 12.10
CA GLN A 144 -5.95 -9.57 11.63
C GLN A 144 -7.04 -8.61 12.15
N SER A 145 -8.27 -9.07 12.24
CA SER A 145 -9.39 -8.26 12.74
C SER A 145 -9.12 -7.68 14.13
N LEU A 146 -8.52 -8.47 15.02
CA LEU A 146 -8.18 -8.06 16.39
C LEU A 146 -7.13 -6.92 16.45
N PHE A 147 -6.27 -6.82 15.44
CA PHE A 147 -5.18 -5.83 15.40
C PHE A 147 -5.52 -4.60 14.57
N LEU A 148 -6.44 -4.72 13.62
CA LEU A 148 -6.68 -3.69 12.60
C LEU A 148 -7.99 -2.93 12.80
N TYR A 149 -8.95 -3.50 13.52
CA TYR A 149 -10.27 -2.93 13.68
C TYR A 149 -10.66 -2.78 15.14
N PRO A 150 -11.45 -1.75 15.50
CA PRO A 150 -12.06 -1.68 16.82
C PRO A 150 -13.16 -2.75 16.97
N ALA A 151 -13.41 -3.17 18.20
CA ALA A 151 -14.32 -4.28 18.53
C ALA A 151 -15.74 -4.13 17.93
N GLU A 152 -16.21 -2.90 17.79
CA GLU A 152 -17.53 -2.59 17.21
C GLU A 152 -17.67 -2.96 15.74
N LEU A 153 -16.54 -3.11 15.03
CA LEU A 153 -16.50 -3.47 13.61
C LEU A 153 -16.20 -4.96 13.35
N GLU A 154 -15.98 -5.77 14.40
CA GLU A 154 -15.67 -7.19 14.23
C GLU A 154 -16.78 -7.98 13.53
N GLY A 155 -18.06 -7.64 13.75
CA GLY A 155 -19.19 -8.25 13.06
C GLY A 155 -19.18 -8.01 11.54
N PHE A 156 -18.66 -6.88 11.09
CA PHE A 156 -18.60 -6.54 9.67
C PHE A 156 -17.50 -7.31 8.92
N CYS A 157 -16.39 -7.63 9.61
CA CYS A 157 -15.27 -8.38 9.01
C CYS A 157 -15.54 -9.87 8.91
N ALA A 158 -16.37 -10.45 9.79
CA ALA A 158 -16.72 -11.85 9.75
C ALA A 158 -17.57 -12.23 8.51
N ASP A 159 -18.34 -11.30 7.97
CA ASP A 159 -19.17 -11.51 6.77
C ASP A 159 -18.37 -11.31 5.47
N ALA A 160 -17.39 -10.41 5.46
CA ALA A 160 -16.51 -10.19 4.30
C ALA A 160 -15.54 -11.37 4.04
N ALA A 161 -15.23 -12.15 5.05
CA ALA A 161 -14.35 -13.33 4.93
C ALA A 161 -15.09 -14.60 4.43
N ARG A 162 -16.42 -14.54 4.25
CA ARG A 162 -17.25 -15.66 3.79
C ARG A 162 -17.70 -15.54 2.32
N GLN A 163 -17.37 -14.43 1.66
CA GLN A 163 -17.61 -14.19 0.23
C GLN A 163 -16.32 -14.35 -0.58
#